data_d0f1d2f1e5aa6f17e90d6cd619cd1ff4
#
_entry.id   d0f1d2f1e5aa6f17e90d6cd619cd1ff4
#
_cell.length_a   1.000
_cell.length_b   1.000
_cell.length_c   1.000
_cell.angle_alpha   90.00
_cell.angle_beta   90.00
_cell.angle_gamma   90.00
#
_symmetry.space_group_name_H-M   'P 1'
#
loop_
_entity.id
_entity.type
_entity.pdbx_description
1 polymer ?
#
loop_
_entity_poly.entity_id
_entity_poly.type
_entity_poly.pdbx_seq_one_letter_code
_entity_poly.pdbx_strand_id
1 'polypeptide(L)'
;MQQFKDFMNMSEEARIEKGQQMSNEEREMIMRAAAQSNGTYVDEKMTTTGQETSTVYTGSFIGANDGIHNAEGQVKVFKLSDNSNFIRLEDFRSTNGPDLYVYLSTDKSNSDIVNLGKLKGNVGDQNYKIPGGTDLSKYDTVLIWCQAFSVLFGSGELNPISSS
;
A
#
# COMPACT_ATOMS: atom_id res chain seq x y z
N MET A 1 22.69 -9.92 5.79
CA MET A 1 22.16 -8.67 6.38
C MET A 1 22.77 -7.42 5.79
N GLN A 2 24.04 -7.44 5.40
CA GLN A 2 24.66 -6.27 4.78
C GLN A 2 24.01 -5.91 3.46
N GLN A 3 23.68 -6.88 2.63
CA GLN A 3 23.01 -6.64 1.34
C GLN A 3 21.66 -5.93 1.50
N PHE A 4 20.89 -6.30 2.54
CA PHE A 4 19.62 -5.66 2.82
C PHE A 4 19.83 -4.19 3.21
N LYS A 5 20.79 -3.93 4.10
CA LYS A 5 21.08 -2.56 4.52
C LYS A 5 21.57 -1.71 3.37
N ASP A 6 22.43 -2.25 2.52
CA ASP A 6 22.92 -1.55 1.35
C ASP A 6 21.77 -1.21 0.39
N PHE A 7 20.87 -2.17 0.18
CA PHE A 7 19.69 -1.98 -0.66
C PHE A 7 18.80 -0.87 -0.10
N MET A 8 18.55 -0.87 1.20
CA MET A 8 17.69 0.13 1.83
C MET A 8 18.29 1.54 1.80
N ASN A 9 19.61 1.64 1.70
CA ASN A 9 20.30 2.93 1.61
C ASN A 9 20.36 3.50 0.19
N MET A 10 19.92 2.74 -0.81
CA MET A 10 19.90 3.22 -2.20
C MET A 10 18.76 4.21 -2.41
N SER A 11 18.90 5.05 -3.44
CA SER A 11 17.79 5.86 -3.91
C SER A 11 16.70 4.97 -4.50
N GLU A 12 15.49 5.50 -4.62
CA GLU A 12 14.36 4.76 -5.21
C GLU A 12 14.70 4.26 -6.61
N GLU A 13 15.27 5.13 -7.45
CA GLU A 13 15.67 4.75 -8.81
C GLU A 13 16.68 3.62 -8.81
N ALA A 14 17.68 3.71 -7.92
CA ALA A 14 18.71 2.68 -7.80
C ALA A 14 18.13 1.34 -7.32
N ARG A 15 17.16 1.38 -6.40
CA ARG A 15 16.51 0.15 -5.93
C ARG A 15 15.73 -0.53 -7.04
N ILE A 16 15.00 0.24 -7.85
CA ILE A 16 14.24 -0.32 -8.98
C ILE A 16 15.19 -0.96 -9.98
N GLU A 17 16.25 -0.25 -10.35
CA GLU A 17 17.23 -0.76 -11.30
C GLU A 17 17.92 -2.02 -10.76
N LYS A 18 18.36 -1.97 -9.51
CA LYS A 18 19.03 -3.10 -8.87
C LYS A 18 18.07 -4.30 -8.77
N GLY A 19 16.82 -4.05 -8.41
CA GLY A 19 15.81 -5.11 -8.31
C GLY A 19 15.59 -5.84 -9.62
N GLN A 20 15.62 -5.13 -10.73
CA GLN A 20 15.46 -5.72 -12.06
C GLN A 20 16.67 -6.60 -12.45
N GLN A 21 17.85 -6.29 -11.94
CA GLN A 21 19.09 -7.00 -12.26
C GLN A 21 19.35 -8.18 -11.33
N MET A 22 18.65 -8.24 -10.19
CA MET A 22 18.86 -9.29 -9.20
C MET A 22 18.29 -10.62 -9.65
N SER A 23 18.95 -11.71 -9.25
CA SER A 23 18.40 -13.05 -9.37
C SER A 23 17.22 -13.23 -8.43
N ASN A 24 16.38 -14.23 -8.69
CA ASN A 24 15.28 -14.57 -7.80
C ASN A 24 15.75 -14.91 -6.39
N GLU A 25 16.91 -15.58 -6.29
CA GLU A 25 17.50 -15.93 -4.99
C GLU A 25 17.90 -14.69 -4.20
N GLU A 26 18.52 -13.72 -4.87
CA GLU A 26 18.92 -12.45 -4.23
C GLU A 26 17.71 -11.64 -3.77
N ARG A 27 16.68 -11.56 -4.60
CA ARG A 27 15.42 -10.88 -4.25
C ARG A 27 14.78 -11.54 -3.03
N GLU A 28 14.72 -12.87 -3.02
CA GLU A 28 14.14 -13.61 -1.91
C GLU A 28 14.90 -13.37 -0.60
N MET A 29 16.23 -13.32 -0.66
CA MET A 29 17.04 -13.02 0.51
C MET A 29 16.71 -11.65 1.09
N ILE A 30 16.58 -10.63 0.24
CA ILE A 30 16.25 -9.28 0.68
C ILE A 30 14.82 -9.23 1.22
N MET A 31 13.88 -9.92 0.57
CA MET A 31 12.49 -9.98 1.05
C MET A 31 12.39 -10.64 2.43
N ARG A 32 13.12 -11.72 2.64
CA ARG A 32 13.15 -12.40 3.94
C ARG A 32 13.78 -11.54 5.01
N ALA A 33 14.88 -10.85 4.68
CA ALA A 33 15.53 -9.94 5.61
C ALA A 33 14.60 -8.79 6.00
N ALA A 34 13.86 -8.24 5.03
CA ALA A 34 12.88 -7.20 5.29
C ALA A 34 11.75 -7.70 6.20
N ALA A 35 11.23 -8.89 5.91
CA ALA A 35 10.16 -9.49 6.72
C ALA A 35 10.57 -9.72 8.17
N GLN A 36 11.85 -10.00 8.42
CA GLN A 36 12.38 -10.24 9.76
C GLN A 36 12.85 -8.96 10.45
N SER A 37 12.96 -7.85 9.73
CA SER A 37 13.41 -6.60 10.32
C SER A 37 12.27 -5.95 11.11
N ASN A 38 12.64 -5.06 12.01
CA ASN A 38 11.66 -4.26 12.74
C ASN A 38 10.92 -3.37 11.75
N GLY A 39 9.60 -3.52 11.72
CA GLY A 39 8.76 -2.70 10.88
C GLY A 39 8.53 -1.31 11.46
N THR A 40 7.69 -0.56 10.79
CA THR A 40 7.30 0.79 11.22
C THR A 40 5.83 0.77 11.63
N TYR A 41 5.58 1.19 12.86
CA TYR A 41 4.23 1.41 13.37
C TYR A 41 3.82 2.85 13.16
N VAL A 42 2.61 3.06 12.68
CA VAL A 42 2.02 4.40 12.53
C VAL A 42 0.64 4.43 13.17
N ASP A 43 0.26 5.59 13.67
CA ASP A 43 -1.07 5.79 14.26
C ASP A 43 -1.54 7.19 13.87
N GLU A 44 -1.91 7.33 12.60
CA GLU A 44 -2.44 8.61 12.12
C GLU A 44 -3.91 8.72 12.48
N LYS A 45 -4.28 9.87 12.98
CA LYS A 45 -5.68 10.18 13.25
C LYS A 45 -6.38 10.60 11.97
N MET A 46 -7.71 10.57 11.99
CA MET A 46 -8.51 11.12 10.89
C MET A 46 -8.15 12.58 10.67
N THR A 47 -7.78 12.90 9.43
CA THR A 47 -7.48 14.29 9.07
C THR A 47 -8.77 15.02 8.73
N THR A 48 -9.50 15.42 9.76
CA THR A 48 -10.75 16.15 9.58
C THR A 48 -10.61 17.56 10.18
N THR A 49 -9.80 18.40 9.57
CA THR A 49 -9.66 19.79 10.02
C THR A 49 -10.98 20.55 9.86
N GLY A 50 -11.93 20.29 10.76
CA GLY A 50 -13.22 20.97 10.78
C GLY A 50 -14.16 20.66 9.63
N GLN A 51 -13.82 19.71 8.76
CA GLN A 51 -14.67 19.33 7.64
C GLN A 51 -15.48 18.07 7.98
N GLU A 52 -16.71 18.01 7.50
CA GLU A 52 -17.50 16.81 7.57
C GLU A 52 -16.94 15.78 6.60
N THR A 53 -16.94 14.51 7.03
CA THR A 53 -16.52 13.40 6.19
C THR A 53 -17.65 12.39 6.03
N SER A 54 -17.69 11.75 4.89
CA SER A 54 -18.56 10.61 4.67
C SER A 54 -17.75 9.46 4.11
N THR A 55 -18.02 8.24 4.59
CA THR A 55 -17.39 7.04 4.04
C THR A 55 -18.12 6.65 2.77
N VAL A 56 -17.40 6.56 1.66
CA VAL A 56 -18.03 6.28 0.35
C VAL A 56 -17.67 4.91 -0.20
N TYR A 57 -16.54 4.34 0.21
CA TYR A 57 -16.10 2.98 -0.16
C TYR A 57 -15.50 2.29 1.05
N THR A 58 -15.61 0.97 1.08
CA THR A 58 -14.99 0.15 2.13
C THR A 58 -14.51 -1.17 1.55
N GLY A 59 -13.50 -1.75 2.16
CA GLY A 59 -12.97 -3.05 1.76
C GLY A 59 -12.09 -3.65 2.85
N SER A 60 -11.67 -4.88 2.62
CA SER A 60 -10.77 -5.60 3.53
C SER A 60 -9.56 -6.08 2.76
N PHE A 61 -8.40 -6.02 3.39
CA PHE A 61 -7.17 -6.53 2.78
C PHE A 61 -7.11 -8.05 2.87
N ILE A 62 -6.60 -8.64 1.80
CA ILE A 62 -6.19 -10.04 1.75
C ILE A 62 -4.74 -10.11 1.31
N GLY A 63 -4.02 -11.13 1.75
CA GLY A 63 -2.64 -11.32 1.34
C GLY A 63 -2.51 -11.80 -0.10
N ALA A 64 -1.28 -11.84 -0.59
CA ALA A 64 -0.97 -12.24 -1.96
C ALA A 64 -1.15 -13.73 -2.22
N ASN A 65 -1.31 -14.52 -1.16
CA ASN A 65 -1.49 -15.98 -1.24
C ASN A 65 -0.29 -16.67 -1.91
N ASP A 66 0.89 -16.17 -1.67
CA ASP A 66 2.15 -16.72 -2.20
C ASP A 66 2.95 -17.50 -1.16
N GLY A 67 2.39 -17.68 0.04
CA GLY A 67 3.04 -18.38 1.14
C GLY A 67 4.06 -17.54 1.91
N ILE A 68 4.31 -16.31 1.48
CA ILE A 68 5.34 -15.43 2.06
C ILE A 68 4.74 -14.10 2.52
N HIS A 69 3.94 -13.45 1.67
CA HIS A 69 3.47 -12.08 1.89
C HIS A 69 2.02 -12.07 2.33
N ASN A 70 1.74 -11.26 3.33
CA ASN A 70 0.40 -11.12 3.87
C ASN A 70 0.03 -9.66 4.11
N ALA A 71 -1.26 -9.40 4.10
CA ALA A 71 -1.82 -8.11 4.50
C ALA A 71 -3.19 -8.35 5.10
N GLU A 72 -3.53 -7.57 6.11
CA GLU A 72 -4.85 -7.64 6.78
C GLU A 72 -5.26 -6.25 7.22
N GLY A 73 -6.51 -6.12 7.61
CA GLY A 73 -7.09 -4.86 8.04
C GLY A 73 -8.12 -4.36 7.06
N GLN A 74 -8.59 -3.14 7.29
CA GLN A 74 -9.65 -2.55 6.49
C GLN A 74 -9.14 -1.34 5.73
N VAL A 75 -9.77 -1.07 4.61
CA VAL A 75 -9.53 0.14 3.83
C VAL A 75 -10.85 0.86 3.64
N LYS A 76 -10.82 2.17 3.83
CA LYS A 76 -12.00 3.04 3.64
C LYS A 76 -11.61 4.24 2.81
N VAL A 77 -12.54 4.70 1.99
CA VAL A 77 -12.40 5.97 1.28
C VAL A 77 -13.36 6.96 1.91
N PHE A 78 -12.83 8.08 2.33
CA PHE A 78 -13.59 9.18 2.91
C PHE A 78 -13.63 10.34 1.93
N LYS A 79 -14.82 10.91 1.80
CA LYS A 79 -15.03 12.13 1.02
C LYS A 79 -15.18 13.30 1.98
N LEU A 80 -14.44 14.36 1.74
CA LEU A 80 -14.53 15.60 2.51
C LEU A 80 -15.57 16.54 1.91
N SER A 81 -15.99 17.53 2.67
CA SER A 81 -17.00 18.50 2.23
C SER A 81 -16.57 19.30 0.99
N ASP A 82 -15.26 19.41 0.74
CA ASP A 82 -14.72 20.08 -0.46
C ASP A 82 -14.62 19.13 -1.68
N ASN A 83 -15.20 17.93 -1.58
CA ASN A 83 -15.17 16.86 -2.59
C ASN A 83 -13.80 16.21 -2.80
N SER A 84 -12.80 16.52 -1.97
CA SER A 84 -11.55 15.77 -1.98
C SER A 84 -11.75 14.41 -1.30
N ASN A 85 -10.95 13.43 -1.69
CA ASN A 85 -11.02 12.09 -1.15
C ASN A 85 -9.67 11.68 -0.56
N PHE A 86 -9.74 10.85 0.49
CA PHE A 86 -8.55 10.18 0.99
C PHE A 86 -8.86 8.73 1.34
N ILE A 87 -7.84 7.89 1.27
CA ILE A 87 -7.90 6.50 1.71
C ILE A 87 -7.37 6.41 3.12
N ARG A 88 -8.04 5.62 3.95
CA ARG A 88 -7.57 5.31 5.30
C ARG A 88 -7.45 3.79 5.45
N LEU A 89 -6.27 3.36 5.88
CA LEU A 89 -6.04 1.97 6.29
C LEU A 89 -6.27 1.93 7.80
N GLU A 90 -7.12 1.00 8.25
CA GLU A 90 -7.45 0.82 9.67
C GLU A 90 -7.12 -0.59 10.12
N ASP A 91 -6.54 -0.70 11.30
CA ASP A 91 -6.09 -1.98 11.85
C ASP A 91 -5.20 -2.74 10.86
N PHE A 92 -4.42 -1.98 10.13
CA PHE A 92 -3.61 -2.50 9.03
C PHE A 92 -2.37 -3.20 9.55
N ARG A 93 -2.05 -4.32 8.93
CA ARG A 93 -0.79 -5.03 9.15
C ARG A 93 -0.41 -5.75 7.86
N SER A 94 0.84 -5.58 7.44
CA SER A 94 1.39 -6.34 6.33
C SER A 94 2.75 -6.92 6.71
N THR A 95 3.14 -7.96 5.98
CA THR A 95 4.53 -8.40 5.99
C THR A 95 5.39 -7.19 5.64
N ASN A 96 6.48 -6.96 6.36
CA ASN A 96 7.38 -5.86 6.04
C ASN A 96 8.13 -6.18 4.74
N GLY A 97 8.34 -5.17 3.94
CA GLY A 97 9.00 -5.32 2.65
C GLY A 97 10.01 -4.20 2.42
N PRO A 98 10.92 -4.38 1.46
CA PRO A 98 12.00 -3.43 1.26
C PRO A 98 11.59 -2.14 0.55
N ASP A 99 10.43 -2.11 -0.09
CA ASP A 99 10.07 -0.95 -0.92
C ASP A 99 8.57 -0.90 -1.18
N LEU A 100 7.78 -0.79 -0.09
CA LEU A 100 6.32 -0.90 -0.18
C LEU A 100 5.66 0.44 -0.51
N TYR A 101 4.70 0.37 -1.41
CA TYR A 101 3.87 1.50 -1.86
C TYR A 101 2.40 1.15 -1.77
N VAL A 102 1.56 2.17 -1.72
CA VAL A 102 0.12 2.04 -1.82
C VAL A 102 -0.30 2.50 -3.21
N TYR A 103 -0.93 1.61 -3.96
CA TYR A 103 -1.45 1.91 -5.30
C TYR A 103 -2.96 1.74 -5.32
N LEU A 104 -3.63 2.56 -6.12
CA LEU A 104 -4.97 2.24 -6.62
C LEU A 104 -4.80 1.61 -8.00
N SER A 105 -5.53 0.53 -8.26
CA SER A 105 -5.39 -0.23 -9.49
C SER A 105 -6.75 -0.67 -10.02
N THR A 106 -6.77 -1.03 -11.29
CA THR A 106 -7.95 -1.61 -11.93
C THR A 106 -8.13 -3.08 -11.60
N ASP A 107 -7.07 -3.73 -11.12
CA ASP A 107 -7.07 -5.15 -10.73
C ASP A 107 -5.91 -5.41 -9.75
N LYS A 108 -5.56 -6.67 -9.54
CA LYS A 108 -4.47 -7.04 -8.64
C LYS A 108 -3.08 -6.92 -9.28
N SER A 109 -2.98 -6.33 -10.46
CA SER A 109 -1.71 -6.08 -11.13
C SER A 109 -1.37 -4.58 -11.10
N ASN A 110 -0.15 -4.24 -11.45
CA ASN A 110 0.28 -2.85 -11.56
C ASN A 110 0.29 -2.32 -12.98
N SER A 111 -0.52 -2.92 -13.87
CA SER A 111 -0.55 -2.51 -15.28
C SER A 111 -1.17 -1.14 -15.49
N ASP A 112 -2.13 -0.76 -14.65
CA ASP A 112 -2.77 0.56 -14.71
C ASP A 112 -3.07 1.02 -13.28
N ILE A 113 -2.24 1.92 -12.76
CA ILE A 113 -2.27 2.30 -11.35
C ILE A 113 -2.25 3.81 -11.15
N VAL A 114 -2.72 4.21 -9.98
CA VAL A 114 -2.48 5.53 -9.41
C VAL A 114 -1.62 5.33 -8.17
N ASN A 115 -0.41 5.87 -8.17
CA ASN A 115 0.53 5.71 -7.06
C ASN A 115 0.19 6.73 -5.97
N LEU A 116 -0.17 6.23 -4.78
CA LEU A 116 -0.53 7.10 -3.65
C LEU A 116 0.68 7.40 -2.75
N GLY A 117 1.84 6.84 -3.05
CA GLY A 117 3.07 7.08 -2.30
C GLY A 117 3.53 5.88 -1.48
N LYS A 118 4.65 6.07 -0.81
CA LYS A 118 5.22 5.03 0.03
C LYS A 118 4.30 4.66 1.17
N LEU A 119 4.22 3.36 1.48
CA LEU A 119 3.54 2.89 2.69
C LEU A 119 4.25 3.49 3.90
N LYS A 120 3.52 4.22 4.72
CA LYS A 120 4.09 4.94 5.87
C LYS A 120 4.52 3.98 6.96
N GLY A 121 3.77 2.90 7.16
CA GLY A 121 4.15 1.85 8.10
C GLY A 121 3.48 0.54 7.73
N ASN A 122 4.13 -0.57 8.06
CA ASN A 122 3.54 -1.89 7.80
C ASN A 122 2.55 -2.32 8.90
N VAL A 123 2.39 -1.51 9.94
CA VAL A 123 1.42 -1.72 11.02
C VAL A 123 0.79 -0.38 11.41
N GLY A 124 -0.53 -0.35 11.48
CA GLY A 124 -1.27 0.74 12.09
C GLY A 124 -2.15 1.53 11.14
N ASP A 125 -2.84 2.52 11.69
CA ASP A 125 -3.77 3.38 10.96
C ASP A 125 -3.01 4.46 10.22
N GLN A 126 -3.40 4.71 8.97
CA GLN A 126 -2.69 5.66 8.12
C GLN A 126 -3.56 6.15 6.99
N ASN A 127 -3.28 7.37 6.53
CA ASN A 127 -4.09 8.06 5.53
C ASN A 127 -3.26 8.36 4.27
N TYR A 128 -3.93 8.34 3.12
CA TYR A 128 -3.32 8.68 1.82
C TYR A 128 -4.30 9.53 1.03
N LYS A 129 -3.81 10.66 0.52
CA LYS A 129 -4.62 11.53 -0.31
C LYS A 129 -4.80 10.90 -1.69
N ILE A 130 -6.04 10.94 -2.20
CA ILE A 130 -6.33 10.48 -3.55
C ILE A 130 -6.27 11.70 -4.48
N PRO A 131 -5.50 11.64 -5.57
CA PRO A 131 -5.46 12.73 -6.52
C PRO A 131 -6.85 13.09 -7.06
N GLY A 132 -7.13 14.37 -7.19
CA GLY A 132 -8.40 14.83 -7.74
C GLY A 132 -8.64 14.28 -9.13
N GLY A 133 -9.89 13.91 -9.43
CA GLY A 133 -10.25 13.35 -10.72
C GLY A 133 -10.02 11.86 -10.87
N THR A 134 -9.56 11.18 -9.82
CA THR A 134 -9.40 9.72 -9.85
C THR A 134 -10.76 9.04 -9.89
N ASP A 135 -10.96 8.17 -10.89
CA ASP A 135 -12.20 7.41 -11.04
C ASP A 135 -12.16 6.15 -10.20
N LEU A 136 -12.80 6.17 -9.03
CA LEU A 136 -12.79 5.05 -8.09
C LEU A 136 -13.67 3.88 -8.54
N SER A 137 -14.52 4.07 -9.54
CA SER A 137 -15.24 2.95 -10.15
C SER A 137 -14.33 2.14 -11.08
N LYS A 138 -13.28 2.76 -11.57
CA LYS A 138 -12.25 2.12 -12.40
C LYS A 138 -11.08 1.62 -11.55
N TYR A 139 -10.53 2.48 -10.72
CA TYR A 139 -9.40 2.16 -9.83
C TYR A 139 -9.96 1.73 -8.47
N ASP A 140 -10.54 0.55 -8.44
CA ASP A 140 -11.32 0.06 -7.31
C ASP A 140 -10.57 -0.95 -6.43
N THR A 141 -9.28 -1.15 -6.69
CA THR A 141 -8.46 -2.12 -5.93
C THR A 141 -7.26 -1.41 -5.34
N VAL A 142 -7.10 -1.54 -4.02
CA VAL A 142 -5.94 -0.99 -3.32
C VAL A 142 -4.87 -2.07 -3.26
N LEU A 143 -3.65 -1.74 -3.69
CA LEU A 143 -2.52 -2.68 -3.66
C LEU A 143 -1.49 -2.21 -2.64
N ILE A 144 -0.97 -3.17 -1.89
CA ILE A 144 0.29 -3.00 -1.16
C ILE A 144 1.35 -3.69 -2.01
N TRP A 145 2.25 -2.90 -2.59
CA TRP A 145 3.11 -3.33 -3.68
C TRP A 145 4.56 -3.01 -3.41
N CYS A 146 5.43 -3.99 -3.60
CA CYS A 146 6.88 -3.76 -3.57
C CYS A 146 7.32 -3.27 -4.94
N GLN A 147 7.65 -1.99 -5.05
CA GLN A 147 7.96 -1.36 -6.33
C GLN A 147 9.26 -1.89 -6.93
N ALA A 148 10.29 -2.04 -6.11
CA ALA A 148 11.60 -2.47 -6.61
C ALA A 148 11.59 -3.86 -7.22
N PHE A 149 10.76 -4.77 -6.68
CA PHE A 149 10.72 -6.17 -7.13
C PHE A 149 9.47 -6.52 -7.93
N SER A 150 8.53 -5.59 -8.07
CA SER A 150 7.25 -5.82 -8.74
C SER A 150 6.49 -6.99 -8.13
N VAL A 151 6.27 -6.95 -6.82
CA VAL A 151 5.62 -8.04 -6.08
C VAL A 151 4.42 -7.51 -5.29
N LEU A 152 3.29 -8.19 -5.44
CA LEU A 152 2.09 -7.90 -4.65
C LEU A 152 2.25 -8.49 -3.24
N PHE A 153 2.00 -7.67 -2.23
CA PHE A 153 1.96 -8.12 -0.84
C PHE A 153 0.53 -8.36 -0.38
N GLY A 154 -0.40 -7.56 -0.84
CA GLY A 154 -1.80 -7.72 -0.51
C GLY A 154 -2.67 -6.75 -1.28
N SER A 155 -3.98 -6.99 -1.24
CA SER A 155 -4.94 -6.16 -1.95
C SER A 155 -6.25 -6.02 -1.19
N GLY A 156 -6.94 -4.90 -1.41
CA GLY A 156 -8.27 -4.67 -0.87
C GLY A 156 -9.18 -4.12 -1.95
N GLU A 157 -10.29 -4.80 -2.20
CA GLU A 157 -11.28 -4.36 -3.16
C GLU A 157 -12.20 -3.32 -2.52
N LEU A 158 -12.35 -2.18 -3.20
CA LEU A 158 -13.22 -1.10 -2.74
C LEU A 158 -14.64 -1.32 -3.23
N ASN A 159 -15.56 -1.40 -2.28
CA ASN A 159 -16.99 -1.57 -2.57
C ASN A 159 -17.71 -0.29 -2.19
N PRO A 160 -18.54 0.28 -3.08
CA PRO A 160 -19.27 1.49 -2.75
C PRO A 160 -20.27 1.21 -1.64
N ILE A 161 -20.40 2.16 -0.71
CA ILE A 161 -21.41 2.09 0.33
C ILE A 161 -22.72 2.56 -0.28
N SER A 162 -23.73 1.70 -0.26
CA SER A 162 -25.03 2.07 -0.73
C SER A 162 -25.68 3.07 0.25
N SER A 163 -26.04 4.25 -0.26
CA SER A 163 -26.84 5.19 0.51
C SER A 163 -28.27 4.67 0.55
N SER A 164 -28.70 4.20 1.69
CA SER A 164 -30.09 3.84 1.91
C SER A 164 -30.88 5.06 2.35
#